data_44659227fb116e89c8fc6ee20ded1ece
#
_entry.id   44659227fb116e89c8fc6ee20ded1ece
#
_cell.length_a   1.000
_cell.length_b   1.000
_cell.length_c   1.000
_cell.angle_alpha   90.00
_cell.angle_beta   90.00
_cell.angle_gamma   90.00
#
_symmetry.space_group_name_H-M   'P 1'
#
loop_
_entity.id
_entity.type
_entity.pdbx_description
1 polymer ?
#
loop_
_entity_poly.entity_id
_entity_poly.type
_entity_poly.pdbx_seq_one_letter_code
_entity_poly.pdbx_strand_id
1 'polypeptide(L)'
;MLDSPAARRFIGVWRLEAIRDRSPDGRVQDHPDFGPDVDGFLVYTGSGHVSVQFVRRDRPRWRKEDDPTDAERAEAARGYGAYAGRYEVDETAGVVLHHVETALIPNRVGVTLTRSFSFEGDLLKLSPAGFQRDGVEMLRTLVWSRVG
;
A
#
# COMPACT_ATOMS: atom_id res chain seq x y z
N MET A 1 17.35 -1.08 -9.97
CA MET A 1 18.67 -1.52 -9.48
C MET A 1 18.69 -1.50 -7.97
N LEU A 2 18.95 -2.65 -7.35
CA LEU A 2 18.97 -2.77 -5.89
C LEU A 2 20.24 -2.23 -5.26
N ASP A 3 21.25 -1.92 -6.07
CA ASP A 3 22.55 -1.45 -5.58
C ASP A 3 22.63 0.06 -5.43
N SER A 4 21.63 0.82 -5.89
CA SER A 4 21.65 2.27 -5.74
C SER A 4 21.42 2.68 -4.28
N PRO A 5 21.92 3.86 -3.85
CA PRO A 5 21.64 4.36 -2.51
C PRO A 5 20.14 4.45 -2.20
N ALA A 6 19.35 4.89 -3.18
CA ALA A 6 17.90 4.97 -2.99
C ALA A 6 17.28 3.57 -2.81
N ALA A 7 17.67 2.60 -3.63
CA ALA A 7 17.16 1.23 -3.52
C ALA A 7 17.47 0.62 -2.15
N ARG A 8 18.68 0.85 -1.64
CA ARG A 8 19.06 0.35 -0.31
C ARG A 8 18.21 0.95 0.82
N ARG A 9 17.71 2.16 0.66
CA ARG A 9 16.84 2.78 1.67
C ARG A 9 15.47 2.13 1.77
N PHE A 10 15.02 1.43 0.73
CA PHE A 10 13.76 0.69 0.76
C PHE A 10 13.86 -0.58 1.60
N ILE A 11 15.01 -1.24 1.60
CA ILE A 11 15.18 -2.55 2.23
C ILE A 11 14.86 -2.49 3.72
N GLY A 12 13.94 -3.34 4.17
CA GLY A 12 13.54 -3.44 5.56
C GLY A 12 12.05 -3.64 5.71
N VAL A 13 11.60 -3.42 6.93
CA VAL A 13 10.21 -3.58 7.34
C VAL A 13 9.64 -2.21 7.70
N TRP A 14 8.46 -1.92 7.17
CA TRP A 14 7.76 -0.65 7.33
C TRP A 14 6.37 -0.88 7.90
N ARG A 15 5.92 0.01 8.76
CA ARG A 15 4.57 -0.02 9.33
C ARG A 15 3.72 1.10 8.76
N LEU A 16 2.47 0.80 8.42
CA LEU A 16 1.56 1.81 7.87
C LEU A 16 1.11 2.78 8.97
N GLU A 17 1.32 4.07 8.72
CA GLU A 17 0.90 5.15 9.60
C GLU A 17 -0.41 5.79 9.14
N ALA A 18 -0.58 5.98 7.84
CA ALA A 18 -1.75 6.66 7.31
C ALA A 18 -1.96 6.36 5.83
N ILE A 19 -3.22 6.41 5.41
CA ILE A 19 -3.63 6.51 4.00
C ILE A 19 -4.37 7.84 3.89
N ARG A 20 -3.90 8.73 3.02
CA ARG A 20 -4.47 10.07 2.87
C ARG A 20 -4.80 10.33 1.41
N ASP A 21 -6.05 10.70 1.15
CA ASP A 21 -6.51 11.14 -0.15
C ASP A 21 -6.63 12.66 -0.12
N ARG A 22 -5.95 13.33 -1.04
CA ARG A 22 -5.91 14.79 -1.09
C ARG A 22 -6.54 15.29 -2.38
N SER A 23 -7.44 16.28 -2.25
CA SER A 23 -8.00 17.01 -3.38
C SER A 23 -7.14 18.22 -3.73
N PRO A 24 -7.34 18.85 -4.93
CA PRO A 24 -6.53 20.00 -5.34
C PRO A 24 -6.59 21.20 -4.40
N ASP A 25 -7.69 21.36 -3.65
CA ASP A 25 -7.87 22.44 -2.67
C ASP A 25 -7.11 22.18 -1.36
N GLY A 26 -6.38 21.06 -1.26
CA GLY A 26 -5.61 20.71 -0.08
C GLY A 26 -6.37 19.94 0.99
N ARG A 27 -7.67 19.68 0.79
CA ARG A 27 -8.43 18.87 1.74
C ARG A 27 -7.92 17.44 1.75
N VAL A 28 -7.82 16.88 2.94
CA VAL A 28 -7.42 15.49 3.16
C VAL A 28 -8.64 14.70 3.60
N GLN A 29 -8.86 13.55 2.95
CA GLN A 29 -9.96 12.65 3.26
C GLN A 29 -9.41 11.26 3.55
N ASP A 30 -10.17 10.48 4.31
CA ASP A 30 -9.84 9.08 4.54
C ASP A 30 -10.24 8.24 3.33
N HIS A 31 -9.57 7.10 3.16
CA HIS A 31 -9.97 6.12 2.15
C HIS A 31 -11.37 5.59 2.50
N PRO A 32 -12.31 5.51 1.53
CA PRO A 32 -13.68 5.07 1.83
C PRO A 32 -13.79 3.69 2.47
N ASP A 33 -12.91 2.76 2.07
CA ASP A 33 -12.95 1.38 2.57
C ASP A 33 -12.09 1.17 3.80
N PHE A 34 -10.99 1.91 3.96
CA PHE A 34 -10.05 1.71 5.06
C PHE A 34 -10.29 2.65 6.24
N GLY A 35 -10.89 3.82 6.00
CA GLY A 35 -11.16 4.78 7.06
C GLY A 35 -9.91 5.40 7.66
N PRO A 36 -10.03 6.05 8.83
CA PRO A 36 -8.90 6.75 9.46
C PRO A 36 -7.97 5.86 10.26
N ASP A 37 -8.45 4.69 10.70
CA ASP A 37 -7.68 3.80 11.57
C ASP A 37 -7.15 2.62 10.78
N VAL A 38 -5.92 2.76 10.29
CA VAL A 38 -5.28 1.79 9.40
C VAL A 38 -4.07 1.17 10.07
N ASP A 39 -3.72 -0.02 9.58
CA ASP A 39 -2.50 -0.72 9.97
C ASP A 39 -1.98 -1.47 8.75
N GLY A 40 -0.76 -1.96 8.83
CA GLY A 40 -0.20 -2.74 7.75
C GLY A 40 1.31 -2.85 7.83
N PHE A 41 1.82 -3.74 7.00
CA PHE A 41 3.25 -3.94 6.85
C PHE A 41 3.63 -3.90 5.38
N LEU A 42 4.78 -3.32 5.13
CA LEU A 42 5.43 -3.30 3.83
C LEU A 42 6.83 -3.82 4.04
N VAL A 43 7.21 -4.83 3.27
CA VAL A 43 8.54 -5.43 3.38
C VAL A 43 9.21 -5.38 2.02
N TYR A 44 10.40 -4.80 2.00
CA TYR A 44 11.29 -4.86 0.84
C TYR A 44 12.53 -5.65 1.24
N THR A 45 12.86 -6.66 0.45
CA THR A 45 14.03 -7.51 0.73
C THR A 45 15.21 -7.11 -0.16
N GLY A 46 16.40 -7.45 0.29
CA GLY A 46 17.61 -7.27 -0.53
C GLY A 46 17.65 -8.19 -1.75
N SER A 47 16.81 -9.23 -1.77
CA SER A 47 16.68 -10.13 -2.92
C SER A 47 15.75 -9.59 -4.01
N GLY A 48 15.18 -8.40 -3.83
CA GLY A 48 14.34 -7.77 -4.84
C GLY A 48 12.86 -8.13 -4.75
N HIS A 49 12.39 -8.53 -3.58
CA HIS A 49 10.98 -8.88 -3.37
C HIS A 49 10.27 -7.86 -2.50
N VAL A 50 8.99 -7.66 -2.77
CA VAL A 50 8.11 -6.80 -2.00
C VAL A 50 6.89 -7.58 -1.56
N SER A 51 6.46 -7.33 -0.33
CA SER A 51 5.20 -7.87 0.20
C SER A 51 4.53 -6.78 1.01
N VAL A 52 3.25 -6.56 0.78
CA VAL A 52 2.50 -5.52 1.47
C VAL A 52 1.14 -6.02 1.89
N GLN A 53 0.74 -5.65 3.12
CA GLN A 53 -0.62 -5.75 3.60
C GLN A 53 -1.00 -4.41 4.21
N PHE A 54 -2.20 -3.94 3.92
CA PHE A 54 -2.75 -2.76 4.58
C PHE A 54 -4.21 -3.03 4.89
N VAL A 55 -4.63 -2.65 6.10
CA VAL A 55 -5.90 -3.10 6.65
C VAL A 55 -6.59 -1.97 7.40
N ARG A 56 -7.92 -2.03 7.45
CA ARG A 56 -8.72 -1.30 8.41
C ARG A 56 -8.70 -2.06 9.74
N ARG A 57 -8.33 -1.39 10.85
CA ARG A 57 -8.15 -2.07 12.14
C ARG A 57 -9.45 -2.64 12.71
N ASP A 58 -10.57 -1.96 12.47
CA ASP A 58 -11.85 -2.27 13.11
C ASP A 58 -12.68 -3.30 12.34
N ARG A 59 -12.05 -4.15 11.53
CA ARG A 59 -12.78 -5.22 10.84
C ARG A 59 -13.40 -6.18 11.86
N PRO A 60 -14.71 -6.49 11.71
CA PRO A 60 -15.38 -7.41 12.65
C PRO A 60 -14.76 -8.81 12.60
N ARG A 61 -14.69 -9.44 13.76
CA ARG A 61 -14.29 -10.85 13.82
C ARG A 61 -15.39 -11.72 13.27
N TRP A 62 -15.01 -12.80 12.63
CA TRP A 62 -15.96 -13.84 12.22
C TRP A 62 -16.49 -14.55 13.46
N ARG A 63 -17.76 -14.93 13.41
CA ARG A 63 -18.39 -15.67 14.50
C ARG A 63 -17.70 -17.02 14.73
N LYS A 64 -17.31 -17.70 13.63
CA LYS A 64 -16.53 -18.93 13.64
C LYS A 64 -15.44 -18.83 12.60
N GLU A 65 -14.21 -19.06 12.99
CA GLU A 65 -13.05 -18.92 12.09
C GLU A 65 -13.10 -19.90 10.92
N ASP A 66 -13.58 -21.13 11.17
CA ASP A 66 -13.63 -22.19 10.17
C ASP A 66 -14.96 -22.29 9.42
N ASP A 67 -15.91 -21.40 9.70
CA ASP A 67 -17.23 -21.42 9.08
C ASP A 67 -17.79 -20.01 8.91
N PRO A 68 -17.10 -19.14 8.11
CA PRO A 68 -17.59 -17.79 7.87
C PRO A 68 -18.76 -17.77 6.90
N THR A 69 -19.64 -16.78 7.09
CA THR A 69 -20.67 -16.48 6.09
C THR A 69 -20.06 -15.74 4.90
N ASP A 70 -20.77 -15.67 3.78
CA ASP A 70 -20.33 -14.90 2.62
C ASP A 70 -20.22 -13.41 2.95
N ALA A 71 -21.13 -12.89 3.78
CA ALA A 71 -21.09 -11.49 4.23
C ALA A 71 -19.84 -11.22 5.07
N GLU A 72 -19.47 -12.15 5.95
CA GLU A 72 -18.24 -12.03 6.75
C GLU A 72 -17.00 -12.02 5.87
N ARG A 73 -16.94 -12.90 4.86
CA ARG A 73 -15.82 -12.91 3.90
C ARG A 73 -15.73 -11.62 3.13
N ALA A 74 -16.85 -11.10 2.65
CA ALA A 74 -16.90 -9.85 1.90
C ALA A 74 -16.42 -8.67 2.74
N GLU A 75 -16.87 -8.58 3.98
CA GLU A 75 -16.49 -7.51 4.89
C GLU A 75 -14.99 -7.58 5.23
N ALA A 76 -14.47 -8.78 5.46
CA ALA A 76 -13.04 -8.97 5.72
C ALA A 76 -12.19 -8.54 4.54
N ALA A 77 -12.60 -8.87 3.32
CA ALA A 77 -11.87 -8.50 2.11
C ALA A 77 -11.94 -7.00 1.81
N ARG A 78 -13.08 -6.36 2.11
CA ARG A 78 -13.27 -4.93 1.80
C ARG A 78 -12.28 -4.03 2.51
N GLY A 79 -11.92 -4.34 3.73
CA GLY A 79 -10.98 -3.56 4.53
C GLY A 79 -9.56 -4.12 4.52
N TYR A 80 -9.17 -4.84 3.48
CA TYR A 80 -7.87 -5.50 3.41
C TYR A 80 -7.29 -5.36 2.01
N GLY A 81 -6.04 -4.94 1.91
CA GLY A 81 -5.28 -4.95 0.66
C GLY A 81 -4.02 -5.76 0.83
N ALA A 82 -3.66 -6.56 -0.17
CA ALA A 82 -2.45 -7.37 -0.10
C ALA A 82 -1.96 -7.74 -1.49
N TYR A 83 -0.65 -7.67 -1.66
CA TYR A 83 0.00 -8.24 -2.83
C TYR A 83 1.48 -8.48 -2.52
N ALA A 84 2.12 -9.28 -3.36
CA ALA A 84 3.53 -9.56 -3.28
C ALA A 84 4.10 -9.81 -4.68
N GLY A 85 5.41 -9.63 -4.82
CA GLY A 85 6.11 -9.87 -6.07
C GLY A 85 7.52 -9.32 -6.01
N ARG A 86 8.01 -8.84 -7.13
CA ARG A 86 9.33 -8.23 -7.22
C ARG A 86 9.23 -6.72 -7.34
N TYR A 87 10.31 -6.03 -7.01
CA TYR A 87 10.35 -4.58 -7.14
C TYR A 87 11.64 -4.10 -7.79
N GLU A 88 11.55 -2.93 -8.38
CA GLU A 88 12.68 -2.19 -8.92
C GLU A 88 12.52 -0.73 -8.51
N VAL A 89 13.64 -0.05 -8.29
CA VAL A 89 13.66 1.38 -7.98
C VAL A 89 14.24 2.13 -9.15
N ASP A 90 13.49 3.08 -9.69
CA ASP A 90 13.96 4.03 -10.69
C ASP A 90 14.18 5.37 -10.00
N GLU A 91 15.42 5.60 -9.58
CA GLU A 91 15.81 6.78 -8.83
C GLU A 91 15.65 8.05 -9.66
N THR A 92 15.95 7.99 -10.95
CA THR A 92 15.84 9.14 -11.85
C THR A 92 14.39 9.58 -12.00
N ALA A 93 13.48 8.63 -12.19
CA ALA A 93 12.06 8.92 -12.31
C ALA A 93 11.39 9.16 -10.96
N GLY A 94 12.05 8.81 -9.84
CA GLY A 94 11.46 8.95 -8.51
C GLY A 94 10.32 7.98 -8.25
N VAL A 95 10.39 6.79 -8.82
CA VAL A 95 9.35 5.77 -8.67
C VAL A 95 9.93 4.43 -8.25
N VAL A 96 9.11 3.66 -7.54
CA VAL A 96 9.33 2.24 -7.31
C VAL A 96 8.28 1.47 -8.10
N LEU A 97 8.71 0.39 -8.73
CA LEU A 97 7.85 -0.48 -9.54
C LEU A 97 7.60 -1.76 -8.74
N HIS A 98 6.34 -2.10 -8.55
CA HIS A 98 5.94 -3.36 -7.92
C HIS A 98 5.38 -4.28 -9.01
N HIS A 99 6.11 -5.35 -9.31
CA HIS A 99 5.68 -6.37 -10.28
C HIS A 99 4.90 -7.43 -9.53
N VAL A 100 3.58 -7.37 -9.59
CA VAL A 100 2.69 -8.17 -8.76
C VAL A 100 2.62 -9.61 -9.27
N GLU A 101 2.91 -10.57 -8.40
CA GLU A 101 2.84 -12.00 -8.70
C GLU A 101 1.68 -12.70 -7.98
N THR A 102 1.35 -12.25 -6.77
CA THR A 102 0.17 -12.70 -6.03
C THR A 102 -0.56 -11.49 -5.46
N ALA A 103 -1.88 -11.56 -5.35
CA ALA A 103 -2.67 -10.45 -4.84
C ALA A 103 -4.01 -10.91 -4.31
N LEU A 104 -4.55 -10.17 -3.34
CA LEU A 104 -5.93 -10.35 -2.89
C LEU A 104 -6.92 -10.08 -4.05
N ILE A 105 -6.66 -9.00 -4.81
CA ILE A 105 -7.48 -8.66 -5.98
C ILE A 105 -6.86 -9.37 -7.19
N PRO A 106 -7.55 -10.40 -7.76
CA PRO A 106 -6.98 -11.20 -8.85
C PRO A 106 -6.55 -10.38 -10.07
N ASN A 107 -7.21 -9.26 -10.32
CA ASN A 107 -6.92 -8.38 -11.45
C ASN A 107 -5.51 -7.79 -11.42
N ARG A 108 -4.86 -7.76 -10.27
CA ARG A 108 -3.52 -7.19 -10.12
C ARG A 108 -2.39 -8.15 -10.43
N VAL A 109 -2.68 -9.44 -10.52
CA VAL A 109 -1.65 -10.44 -10.83
C VAL A 109 -1.12 -10.18 -12.24
N GLY A 110 0.20 -10.06 -12.37
CA GLY A 110 0.86 -9.77 -13.64
C GLY A 110 0.90 -8.29 -14.01
N VAL A 111 0.40 -7.40 -13.15
CA VAL A 111 0.42 -5.95 -13.36
C VAL A 111 1.65 -5.35 -12.69
N THR A 112 2.22 -4.33 -13.30
CA THR A 112 3.25 -3.50 -12.67
C THR A 112 2.59 -2.26 -12.10
N LEU A 113 2.70 -2.09 -10.78
CA LEU A 113 2.20 -0.93 -10.08
C LEU A 113 3.33 0.08 -9.91
N THR A 114 3.15 1.28 -10.44
CA THR A 114 4.13 2.36 -10.32
C THR A 114 3.75 3.26 -9.14
N ARG A 115 4.70 3.48 -8.24
CA ARG A 115 4.50 4.35 -7.06
C ARG A 115 5.56 5.42 -7.03
N SER A 116 5.16 6.68 -6.99
CA SER A 116 6.08 7.76 -6.67
C SER A 116 6.51 7.61 -5.21
N PHE A 117 7.76 7.95 -4.90
CA PHE A 117 8.24 7.80 -3.54
C PHE A 117 8.95 9.06 -3.05
N SER A 118 8.93 9.26 -1.75
CA SER A 118 9.80 10.21 -1.06
C SER A 118 10.14 9.69 0.32
N PHE A 119 11.34 10.02 0.79
CA PHE A 119 11.78 9.72 2.15
C PHE A 119 11.85 11.01 2.96
N GLU A 120 11.29 10.99 4.16
CA GLU A 120 11.36 12.10 5.11
C GLU A 120 11.76 11.53 6.47
N GLY A 121 13.06 11.61 6.81
CA GLY A 121 13.57 10.94 8.01
C GLY A 121 13.31 9.43 7.95
N ASP A 122 12.60 8.91 8.94
CA ASP A 122 12.24 7.49 9.02
C ASP A 122 10.94 7.16 8.30
N LEU A 123 10.38 8.10 7.55
CA LEU A 123 9.14 7.90 6.80
C LEU A 123 9.42 7.65 5.33
N LEU A 124 8.67 6.69 4.78
CA LEU A 124 8.58 6.44 3.34
C LEU A 124 7.15 6.78 2.91
N LYS A 125 7.01 7.66 1.94
CA LYS A 125 5.71 8.00 1.36
C LYS A 125 5.63 7.43 -0.04
N LEU A 126 4.57 6.69 -0.29
CA LEU A 126 4.30 6.09 -1.59
C LEU A 126 2.97 6.60 -2.12
N SER A 127 2.94 6.97 -3.40
CA SER A 127 1.75 7.48 -4.04
C SER A 127 1.53 6.78 -5.39
N PRO A 128 0.36 6.15 -5.60
CA PRO A 128 -0.03 5.68 -6.93
C PRO A 128 -0.35 6.87 -7.83
N ALA A 129 -0.62 6.61 -9.10
CA ALA A 129 -1.11 7.63 -10.01
C ALA A 129 -2.40 8.24 -9.48
N GLY A 130 -2.65 9.51 -9.82
CA GLY A 130 -3.87 10.21 -9.42
C GLY A 130 -5.12 9.50 -9.95
N PHE A 131 -6.23 9.70 -9.26
CA PHE A 131 -7.51 9.08 -9.61
C PHE A 131 -8.65 10.09 -9.44
N GLN A 132 -9.82 9.76 -9.97
CA GLN A 132 -11.02 10.58 -9.86
C GLN A 132 -11.96 10.04 -8.79
N ARG A 133 -12.51 10.93 -7.96
CA ARG A 133 -13.60 10.61 -7.04
C ARG A 133 -14.67 11.69 -7.18
N ASP A 134 -15.86 11.29 -7.58
CA ASP A 134 -16.98 12.21 -7.81
C ASP A 134 -16.58 13.38 -8.73
N GLY A 135 -15.81 13.09 -9.77
CA GLY A 135 -15.34 14.09 -10.72
C GLY A 135 -14.20 14.97 -10.24
N VAL A 136 -13.69 14.73 -9.03
CA VAL A 136 -12.59 15.50 -8.45
C VAL A 136 -11.31 14.69 -8.52
N GLU A 137 -10.23 15.30 -9.02
CA GLU A 137 -8.93 14.65 -9.07
C GLU A 137 -8.36 14.49 -7.66
N MET A 138 -7.95 13.27 -7.33
CA MET A 138 -7.43 12.93 -6.01
C MET A 138 -6.02 12.36 -6.12
N LEU A 139 -5.19 12.67 -5.14
CA LEU A 139 -3.87 12.07 -4.98
C LEU A 139 -3.83 11.32 -3.66
N ARG A 140 -3.54 10.02 -3.72
CA ARG A 140 -3.42 9.17 -2.53
C ARG A 140 -1.96 9.06 -2.10
N THR A 141 -1.73 9.13 -0.81
CA THR A 141 -0.41 8.89 -0.22
C THR A 141 -0.54 7.88 0.90
N LEU A 142 0.27 6.84 0.85
CA LEU A 142 0.44 5.90 1.95
C LEU A 142 1.74 6.26 2.67
N VAL A 143 1.64 6.47 3.97
CA VAL A 143 2.77 6.87 4.82
C VAL A 143 3.19 5.68 5.65
N TRP A 144 4.46 5.31 5.52
CA TRP A 144 5.06 4.15 6.18
C TRP A 144 6.20 4.59 7.08
N SER A 145 6.30 4.04 8.28
CA SER A 145 7.42 4.29 9.18
C SER A 145 8.32 3.05 9.28
N ARG A 146 9.62 3.28 9.40
CA ARG A 146 10.59 2.19 9.47
C ARG A 146 10.48 1.45 10.81
N VAL A 147 10.39 0.14 10.72
CA VAL A 147 10.39 -0.75 11.90
C VAL A 147 11.76 -1.42 12.08
N GLY A 148 12.35 -1.82 10.99
CA GLY A 148 13.64 -2.48 11.06
C GLY A 148 14.30 -2.78 9.75
#